data_81e5f4a39100287cae51a178490ad524
#
_entry.id   81e5f4a39100287cae51a178490ad524
#
_cell.length_a   1.000
_cell.length_b   1.000
_cell.length_c   1.000
_cell.angle_alpha   90.00
_cell.angle_beta   90.00
_cell.angle_gamma   90.00
#
_symmetry.space_group_name_H-M   'P 1'
#
loop_
_entity.id
_entity.type
_entity.pdbx_description
1 polymer ?
#
loop_
_entity_poly.entity_id
_entity_poly.type
_entity_poly.pdbx_seq_one_letter_code
_entity_poly.pdbx_strand_id
1 'polypeptide(L)' 'MRQTRLDKNLSQAELARRVGVSRQTVNMIENGDYNPTIALCIRICRELGKTLDELFWEES' A
#
# COMPACT_ATOMS: atom_id res chain seq x y z
N MET A 1 2.89 5.28 -2.92
CA MET A 1 1.99 4.75 -1.87
C MET A 1 2.17 5.42 -0.51
N ARG A 2 3.40 5.69 -0.12
CA ARG A 2 3.62 6.33 1.19
C ARG A 2 2.90 7.66 1.32
N GLN A 3 3.02 8.51 0.32
CA GLN A 3 2.41 9.83 0.40
C GLN A 3 0.89 9.74 0.50
N THR A 4 0.29 8.85 -0.29
CA THR A 4 -1.15 8.66 -0.23
C THR A 4 -1.58 8.17 1.14
N ARG A 5 -0.80 7.26 1.73
CA ARG A 5 -1.10 6.76 3.07
C ARG A 5 -1.04 7.88 4.09
N LEU A 6 -0.01 8.72 4.01
CA LEU A 6 0.13 9.85 4.93
C LEU A 6 -0.99 10.87 4.75
N ASP A 7 -1.42 11.08 3.52
CA ASP A 7 -2.53 11.99 3.25
C ASP A 7 -3.84 11.52 3.90
N LYS A 8 -3.93 10.21 4.15
CA LYS A 8 -5.09 9.64 4.83
C LYS A 8 -4.87 9.51 6.34
N ASN A 9 -3.76 10.03 6.84
CA ASN A 9 -3.42 9.96 8.27
C ASN A 9 -3.31 8.52 8.77
N LEU A 10 -2.80 7.62 7.93
CA LEU A 10 -2.64 6.23 8.31
C LEU A 10 -1.16 5.93 8.56
N SER A 11 -0.89 5.26 9.68
CA SER A 11 0.44 4.71 9.93
C SER A 11 0.60 3.41 9.12
N GLN A 12 1.84 2.95 8.98
CA GLN A 12 2.07 1.66 8.34
C GLN A 12 1.35 0.54 9.09
N ALA A 13 1.36 0.61 10.43
CA ALA A 13 0.69 -0.41 11.23
C ALA A 13 -0.81 -0.39 11.01
N GLU A 14 -1.40 0.79 10.93
CA GLU A 14 -2.84 0.90 10.71
C GLU A 14 -3.24 0.38 9.33
N LEU A 15 -2.48 0.75 8.31
CA LEU A 15 -2.76 0.26 6.96
C LEU A 15 -2.62 -1.26 6.91
N ALA A 16 -1.56 -1.79 7.53
CA ALA A 16 -1.33 -3.23 7.57
C ALA A 16 -2.51 -3.95 8.20
N ARG A 17 -3.03 -3.41 9.30
CA ARG A 17 -4.18 -4.01 9.98
C ARG A 17 -5.41 -4.03 9.06
N ARG A 18 -5.61 -2.95 8.34
CA ARG A 18 -6.80 -2.83 7.48
C ARG A 18 -6.76 -3.77 6.28
N VAL A 19 -5.56 -4.02 5.74
CA VAL A 19 -5.44 -4.88 4.57
C VAL A 19 -5.05 -6.32 4.92
N GLY A 20 -4.85 -6.60 6.21
CA GLY A 20 -4.63 -7.98 6.66
C GLY A 20 -3.23 -8.51 6.50
N VAL A 21 -2.21 -7.65 6.59
CA VAL A 21 -0.82 -8.07 6.52
C VAL A 21 -0.05 -7.46 7.69
N SER A 22 1.22 -7.83 7.82
CA SER A 22 2.05 -7.27 8.89
C SER A 22 2.52 -5.87 8.51
N ARG A 23 2.88 -5.09 9.53
CA ARG A 23 3.45 -3.77 9.32
C ARG A 23 4.75 -3.87 8.51
N GLN A 24 5.53 -4.92 8.78
CA GLN A 24 6.78 -5.14 8.05
C GLN A 24 6.52 -5.32 6.56
N THR A 25 5.44 -6.01 6.21
CA THR A 25 5.07 -6.19 4.81
C THR A 25 4.77 -4.86 4.15
N VAL A 26 4.01 -3.99 4.83
CA VAL A 26 3.73 -2.65 4.28
C VAL A 26 5.03 -1.87 4.09
N ASN A 27 5.92 -1.94 5.06
CA ASN A 27 7.20 -1.25 4.96
C ASN A 27 8.00 -1.73 3.74
N MET A 28 8.05 -3.05 3.53
CA MET A 28 8.77 -3.60 2.41
C MET A 28 8.16 -3.20 1.07
N ILE A 29 6.84 -3.16 1.00
CA ILE A 29 6.16 -2.72 -0.23
C ILE A 29 6.53 -1.28 -0.54
N GLU A 30 6.54 -0.42 0.47
CA GLU A 30 6.84 1.00 0.27
C GLU A 30 8.31 1.21 -0.14
N ASN A 31 9.19 0.33 0.30
CA ASN A 31 10.60 0.42 -0.03
C ASN A 31 10.97 -0.31 -1.32
N GLY A 32 10.01 -0.98 -1.96
CA GLY A 32 10.28 -1.71 -3.18
C GLY A 32 10.94 -3.07 -2.98
N ASP A 33 10.92 -3.58 -1.75
CA ASP A 33 11.58 -4.85 -1.42
C ASP A 33 10.62 -6.04 -1.45
N TYR A 34 9.39 -5.83 -1.83
CA TYR A 34 8.38 -6.87 -1.79
C TYR A 34 7.42 -6.68 -2.96
N ASN A 35 7.14 -7.77 -3.66
CA ASN A 35 6.18 -7.74 -4.77
C ASN A 35 4.83 -8.26 -4.27
N PRO A 36 3.89 -7.36 -3.97
CA PRO A 36 2.58 -7.80 -3.47
C PRO A 36 1.79 -8.51 -4.57
N THR A 37 0.92 -9.42 -4.14
CA THR A 37 0.01 -10.07 -5.07
C THR A 37 -0.99 -9.04 -5.59
N ILE A 38 -1.63 -9.37 -6.70
CA ILE A 38 -2.66 -8.49 -7.25
C ILE A 38 -3.80 -8.31 -6.25
N ALA A 39 -4.16 -9.38 -5.54
CA ALA A 39 -5.22 -9.28 -4.53
C ALA A 39 -4.85 -8.28 -3.43
N LEU A 40 -3.59 -8.31 -2.98
CA LEU A 40 -3.15 -7.39 -1.95
C LEU A 40 -3.10 -5.96 -2.48
N CYS A 41 -2.64 -5.79 -3.72
CA CYS A 41 -2.63 -4.47 -4.35
C CYS A 41 -4.03 -3.87 -4.38
N ILE A 42 -5.02 -4.68 -4.74
CA ILE A 42 -6.41 -4.20 -4.79
C ILE A 42 -6.90 -3.78 -3.41
N ARG A 43 -6.57 -4.57 -2.38
CA ARG A 43 -6.97 -4.20 -1.03
C ARG A 43 -6.36 -2.86 -0.61
N ILE A 44 -5.09 -2.68 -0.89
CA ILE A 44 -4.41 -1.43 -0.54
C ILE A 44 -5.05 -0.26 -1.30
N CYS A 45 -5.32 -0.44 -2.58
CA CYS A 45 -5.95 0.60 -3.38
C CYS A 45 -7.32 0.99 -2.83
N ARG A 46 -8.10 0.00 -2.41
CA ARG A 46 -9.42 0.29 -1.83
C ARG A 46 -9.31 1.08 -0.54
N GLU A 47 -8.35 0.72 0.31
CA GLU A 47 -8.18 1.43 1.58
C GLU A 47 -7.71 2.86 1.35
N LEU A 48 -6.91 3.09 0.33
CA LEU A 48 -6.37 4.41 0.06
C LEU A 48 -7.19 5.22 -0.95
N GLY A 49 -8.23 4.61 -1.54
CA GLY A 49 -9.09 5.31 -2.48
C GLY A 49 -8.40 5.66 -3.79
N LYS A 50 -7.47 4.84 -4.23
CA LYS A 50 -6.71 5.06 -5.44
C LYS A 50 -6.80 3.85 -6.36
N THR A 51 -6.42 4.06 -7.63
CA THR A 51 -6.37 2.95 -8.57
C THR A 51 -5.00 2.28 -8.52
N LEU A 52 -4.90 1.11 -9.14
CA LEU A 52 -3.61 0.41 -9.24
C LEU A 52 -2.59 1.26 -9.97
N ASP A 53 -3.01 1.96 -11.01
CA ASP A 53 -2.09 2.81 -11.77
C ASP A 53 -1.50 3.92 -10.90
N GLU A 54 -2.30 4.47 -10.00
CA GLU A 54 -1.86 5.58 -9.17
C GLU A 54 -0.86 5.16 -8.11
N LEU A 55 -0.98 3.94 -7.61
CA LEU A 55 -0.15 3.49 -6.50
C LEU A 55 1.01 2.61 -6.91
N PHE A 56 0.82 1.76 -7.91
CA PHE A 56 1.81 0.72 -8.22
C PHE A 56 2.40 0.80 -9.61
N TRP A 57 1.84 1.58 -10.49
CA TRP A 57 2.38 1.70 -11.82
C TRP A 57 3.52 2.71 -11.82
N GLU A 58 4.68 2.24 -12.25
CA GLU A 58 5.84 3.11 -12.34
C GLU A 58 5.84 3.79 -13.70
N GLU A 59 5.68 5.08 -13.68
CA GLU A 59 5.76 5.85 -14.91
C GLU A 59 7.20 6.13 -15.22
N SER A 60 7.70 5.62 -16.29
CA SER A 60 9.11 5.85 -16.61
C SER A 60 9.28 6.87 -17.71
#